data_52a67f7dcc3a3a88fb6cc822c5fd5669
#
_entry.id   52a67f7dcc3a3a88fb6cc822c5fd5669
#
_cell.length_a   1.000
_cell.length_b   1.000
_cell.length_c   1.000
_cell.angle_alpha   90.00
_cell.angle_beta   90.00
_cell.angle_gamma   90.00
#
_symmetry.space_group_name_H-M   'P 1'
#
loop_
_entity.id
_entity.type
_entity.pdbx_description
1 polymer ?
#
loop_
_entity_poly.entity_id
_entity_poly.type
_entity_poly.pdbx_seq_one_letter_code
_entity_poly.pdbx_strand_id
1 'polypeptide(L)'
;MQLGYRVGLPGLARFRDDEPDRYRAIEDLQLGLEWIQNNIEAFGGDPTNVTILGQSAGANAVLWLCRRDHYRGAFRRALALSPGFPRESFEERSATLRQVMKKPITRSSLAAMSQEELAAGYAKFRKKYSLDMALGPTPLECGQLADVPLILASTRDEFYNIPATQKVDRSPFRALILRYAAPRFGFPRNGFTPWYQVAQHMDKERPMGRMVGDSIIRRWAAEVAEKAPGETW
;
A
#
# COMPACT_ATOMS: atom_id res chain seq x y z
N MET A 1 5.27 -4.97 21.04
CA MET A 1 5.01 -3.52 21.11
C MET A 1 4.24 -3.09 19.87
N GLN A 2 3.38 -2.06 19.94
CA GLN A 2 2.64 -1.54 18.78
C GLN A 2 2.99 -0.06 18.61
N LEU A 3 3.30 0.35 17.38
CA LEU A 3 3.58 1.74 17.03
C LEU A 3 2.36 2.38 16.37
N GLY A 4 1.96 3.55 16.88
CA GLY A 4 1.01 4.43 16.22
C GLY A 4 1.72 5.39 15.27
N TYR A 5 1.11 5.71 14.13
CA TYR A 5 1.62 6.67 13.17
C TYR A 5 0.49 7.45 12.51
N ARG A 6 0.80 8.63 12.01
CA ARG A 6 -0.17 9.48 11.31
C ARG A 6 -0.62 8.83 10.01
N VAL A 7 -1.92 8.82 9.75
CA VAL A 7 -2.54 8.28 8.54
C VAL A 7 -3.26 9.37 7.74
N GLY A 8 -3.81 9.02 6.58
CA GLY A 8 -4.52 9.94 5.71
C GLY A 8 -3.66 11.11 5.23
N LEU A 9 -4.28 12.26 4.98
CA LEU A 9 -3.58 13.47 4.51
C LEU A 9 -2.41 13.89 5.42
N PRO A 10 -2.58 13.98 6.74
CA PRO A 10 -1.50 14.44 7.62
C PRO A 10 -0.26 13.54 7.60
N GLY A 11 -0.43 12.23 7.45
CA GLY A 11 0.65 11.26 7.50
C GLY A 11 1.24 10.87 6.15
N LEU A 12 0.38 10.66 5.16
CA LEU A 12 0.75 9.99 3.91
C LEU A 12 0.83 10.93 2.71
N ALA A 13 0.18 12.12 2.75
CA ALA A 13 0.27 13.05 1.64
C ALA A 13 1.68 13.63 1.53
N ARG A 14 2.25 13.58 0.31
CA ARG A 14 3.44 14.34 -0.01
C ARG A 14 3.06 15.76 -0.33
N PHE A 15 3.63 16.70 0.38
CA PHE A 15 3.49 18.12 0.13
C PHE A 15 4.57 18.62 -0.84
N ARG A 16 4.26 19.70 -1.55
CA ARG A 16 5.20 20.30 -2.49
C ARG A 16 6.46 20.85 -1.79
N ASP A 17 6.30 21.24 -0.54
CA ASP A 17 7.34 21.79 0.34
C ASP A 17 7.97 20.73 1.27
N ASP A 18 7.68 19.44 1.06
CA ASP A 18 8.39 18.35 1.72
C ASP A 18 9.66 17.98 0.93
N GLU A 19 10.68 17.54 1.67
CA GLU A 19 11.85 16.91 1.06
C GLU A 19 11.44 15.68 0.24
N PRO A 20 12.13 15.39 -0.86
CA PRO A 20 11.88 14.17 -1.63
C PRO A 20 11.91 12.93 -0.74
N ASP A 21 10.98 12.02 -0.95
CA ASP A 21 10.88 10.73 -0.26
C ASP A 21 10.70 10.78 1.27
N ARG A 22 10.42 11.95 1.83
CA ARG A 22 10.04 12.11 3.23
C ARG A 22 8.53 12.04 3.40
N TYR A 23 8.08 11.07 4.18
CA TYR A 23 6.67 10.85 4.53
C TYR A 23 6.51 10.80 6.04
N ARG A 24 5.68 11.66 6.58
CA ARG A 24 5.49 11.82 8.04
C ARG A 24 5.09 10.53 8.74
N ALA A 25 4.27 9.68 8.09
CA ALA A 25 3.92 8.36 8.62
C ALA A 25 5.14 7.44 8.77
N ILE A 26 6.07 7.50 7.82
CA ILE A 26 7.30 6.69 7.86
C ILE A 26 8.28 7.26 8.88
N GLU A 27 8.38 8.59 8.98
CA GLU A 27 9.19 9.26 10.01
C GLU A 27 8.67 8.95 11.42
N ASP A 28 7.36 8.94 11.64
CA ASP A 28 6.75 8.55 12.92
C ASP A 28 7.17 7.12 13.31
N LEU A 29 7.18 6.20 12.36
CA LEU A 29 7.62 4.82 12.58
C LEU A 29 9.13 4.72 12.82
N GLN A 30 9.95 5.49 12.11
CA GLN A 30 11.40 5.56 12.35
C GLN A 30 11.71 6.06 13.75
N LEU A 31 11.03 7.12 14.22
CA LEU A 31 11.15 7.61 15.60
C LEU A 31 10.72 6.53 16.62
N GLY A 32 9.65 5.80 16.33
CA GLY A 32 9.23 4.67 17.15
C GLY A 32 10.26 3.54 17.22
N LEU A 33 10.93 3.24 16.12
CA LEU A 33 12.02 2.26 16.08
C LEU A 33 13.26 2.76 16.82
N GLU A 34 13.61 4.03 16.71
CA GLU A 34 14.69 4.64 17.49
C GLU A 34 14.41 4.57 19.00
N TRP A 35 13.15 4.81 19.39
CA TRP A 35 12.75 4.66 20.79
C TRP A 35 12.91 3.21 21.26
N ILE A 36 12.51 2.22 20.43
CA ILE A 36 12.68 0.78 20.73
C ILE A 36 14.17 0.47 20.94
N GLN A 37 15.05 0.91 20.04
CA GLN A 37 16.47 0.67 20.13
C GLN A 37 17.08 1.22 21.43
N ASN A 38 16.59 2.35 21.91
CA ASN A 38 17.14 3.03 23.08
C ASN A 38 16.53 2.57 24.42
N ASN A 39 15.37 1.89 24.41
CA ASN A 39 14.62 1.67 25.65
C ASN A 39 14.15 0.23 25.88
N ILE A 40 14.15 -0.62 24.86
CA ILE A 40 13.43 -1.90 24.95
C ILE A 40 14.06 -2.88 25.95
N GLU A 41 15.34 -2.74 26.25
CA GLU A 41 16.02 -3.56 27.28
C GLU A 41 15.39 -3.39 28.65
N ALA A 42 14.96 -2.18 29.00
CA ALA A 42 14.28 -1.90 30.28
C ALA A 42 12.92 -2.63 30.40
N PHE A 43 12.38 -3.12 29.27
CA PHE A 43 11.14 -3.89 29.21
C PHE A 43 11.40 -5.40 28.95
N GLY A 44 12.65 -5.84 29.08
CA GLY A 44 13.03 -7.25 28.85
C GLY A 44 13.15 -7.64 27.37
N GLY A 45 13.19 -6.68 26.44
CA GLY A 45 13.41 -6.92 25.02
C GLY A 45 14.88 -6.84 24.64
N ASP A 46 15.18 -7.30 23.41
CA ASP A 46 16.52 -7.26 22.83
C ASP A 46 16.52 -6.34 21.62
N PRO A 47 17.18 -5.16 21.68
CA PRO A 47 17.25 -4.22 20.56
C PRO A 47 17.97 -4.80 19.34
N THR A 48 18.84 -5.79 19.52
CA THR A 48 19.53 -6.47 18.41
C THR A 48 18.67 -7.52 17.70
N ASN A 49 17.50 -7.86 18.25
CA ASN A 49 16.61 -8.89 17.73
C ASN A 49 15.18 -8.37 17.46
N VAL A 50 15.07 -7.19 16.91
CA VAL A 50 13.79 -6.57 16.56
C VAL A 50 13.26 -7.17 15.25
N THR A 51 11.99 -7.55 15.25
CA THR A 51 11.24 -7.94 14.06
C THR A 51 10.08 -6.97 13.88
N ILE A 52 9.92 -6.39 12.70
CA ILE A 52 8.79 -5.53 12.37
C ILE A 52 7.70 -6.32 11.64
N LEU A 53 6.45 -6.04 11.97
CA LEU A 53 5.29 -6.66 11.34
C LEU A 53 4.24 -5.62 11.02
N GLY A 54 3.63 -5.72 9.83
CA GLY A 54 2.52 -4.88 9.44
C GLY A 54 1.52 -5.57 8.53
N GLN A 55 0.26 -5.15 8.60
CA GLN A 55 -0.81 -5.65 7.77
C GLN A 55 -1.42 -4.51 6.95
N SER A 56 -1.78 -4.76 5.66
CA SER A 56 -2.38 -3.77 4.75
C SER A 56 -1.51 -2.50 4.65
N ALA A 57 -2.01 -1.33 5.05
CA ALA A 57 -1.22 -0.10 5.11
C ALA A 57 0.04 -0.24 5.99
N GLY A 58 -0.04 -1.01 7.09
CA GLY A 58 1.13 -1.35 7.91
C GLY A 58 2.14 -2.22 7.17
N ALA A 59 1.69 -3.15 6.31
CA ALA A 59 2.60 -3.93 5.45
C ALA A 59 3.32 -3.05 4.43
N ASN A 60 2.62 -2.07 3.86
CA ASN A 60 3.24 -1.07 2.99
C ASN A 60 4.30 -0.25 3.75
N ALA A 61 4.01 0.15 4.98
CA ALA A 61 4.96 0.86 5.83
C ALA A 61 6.19 0.00 6.16
N VAL A 62 6.00 -1.30 6.44
CA VAL A 62 7.09 -2.26 6.62
C VAL A 62 7.99 -2.32 5.39
N LEU A 63 7.42 -2.50 4.19
CA LEU A 63 8.19 -2.53 2.95
C LEU A 63 8.90 -1.21 2.68
N TRP A 64 8.25 -0.08 3.02
CA TRP A 64 8.85 1.23 2.89
C TRP A 64 10.03 1.43 3.86
N LEU A 65 9.93 0.95 5.08
CA LEU A 65 11.03 0.95 6.05
C LEU A 65 12.19 0.02 5.64
N CYS A 66 11.92 -1.01 4.84
CA CYS A 66 12.95 -1.88 4.27
C CYS A 66 13.71 -1.24 3.09
N ARG A 67 13.30 -0.10 2.52
CA ARG A 67 14.09 0.57 1.47
C ARG A 67 15.47 0.96 2.02
N ARG A 68 16.50 0.84 1.19
CA ARG A 68 17.90 1.13 1.58
C ARG A 68 18.11 2.53 2.13
N ASP A 69 17.40 3.51 1.58
CA ASP A 69 17.46 4.91 2.01
C ASP A 69 16.70 5.19 3.32
N HIS A 70 15.83 4.27 3.76
CA HIS A 70 15.08 4.36 5.00
C HIS A 70 15.52 3.35 6.05
N TYR A 71 16.15 2.26 5.63
CA TYR A 71 16.66 1.22 6.53
C TYR A 71 17.89 1.71 7.29
N ARG A 72 17.76 1.79 8.62
CA ARG A 72 18.81 2.30 9.53
C ARG A 72 19.37 1.20 10.45
N GLY A 73 19.17 -0.06 10.11
CA GLY A 73 19.61 -1.17 10.96
C GLY A 73 18.78 -1.39 12.23
N ALA A 74 17.63 -0.71 12.37
CA ALA A 74 16.81 -0.76 13.57
C ALA A 74 15.99 -2.04 13.74
N PHE A 75 16.02 -2.95 12.79
CA PHE A 75 15.35 -4.25 12.87
C PHE A 75 16.11 -5.29 12.05
N ARG A 76 15.92 -6.55 12.41
CA ARG A 76 16.63 -7.68 11.82
C ARG A 76 15.78 -8.48 10.82
N ARG A 77 14.44 -8.42 10.95
CA ARG A 77 13.50 -9.16 10.10
C ARG A 77 12.25 -8.34 9.89
N ALA A 78 11.55 -8.64 8.81
CA ALA A 78 10.31 -7.97 8.46
C ALA A 78 9.22 -8.95 8.02
N LEU A 79 7.96 -8.68 8.39
CA LEU A 79 6.78 -9.41 7.94
C LEU A 79 5.77 -8.43 7.34
N ALA A 80 5.45 -8.60 6.06
CA ALA A 80 4.49 -7.78 5.35
C ALA A 80 3.26 -8.62 4.95
N LEU A 81 2.14 -8.38 5.61
CA LEU A 81 0.90 -9.14 5.43
C LEU A 81 -0.07 -8.35 4.55
N SER A 82 -0.38 -8.88 3.38
CA SER A 82 -1.28 -8.26 2.39
C SER A 82 -0.87 -6.83 2.00
N PRO A 83 0.37 -6.59 1.53
CA PRO A 83 0.80 -5.27 1.10
C PRO A 83 0.06 -4.85 -0.17
N GLY A 84 -0.35 -3.59 -0.26
CA GLY A 84 -1.06 -3.07 -1.43
C GLY A 84 -0.64 -1.65 -1.78
N PHE A 85 -0.04 -1.48 -2.94
CA PHE A 85 0.35 -0.17 -3.45
C PHE A 85 -0.55 0.26 -4.62
N PRO A 86 -0.72 1.57 -4.83
CA PRO A 86 -1.38 2.08 -6.02
C PRO A 86 -0.56 1.76 -7.26
N ARG A 87 -1.22 1.71 -8.42
CA ARG A 87 -0.58 1.45 -9.71
C ARG A 87 -0.21 2.70 -10.47
N GLU A 88 -0.99 3.73 -10.23
CA GLU A 88 -0.84 5.00 -10.90
C GLU A 88 0.43 5.70 -10.45
N SER A 89 1.00 6.51 -11.32
CA SER A 89 2.18 7.31 -10.99
C SER A 89 1.88 8.30 -9.86
N PHE A 90 2.91 8.73 -9.15
CA PHE A 90 2.78 9.78 -8.14
C PHE A 90 2.23 11.07 -8.75
N GLU A 91 2.66 11.41 -9.96
CA GLU A 91 2.26 12.62 -10.69
C GLU A 91 0.76 12.64 -10.98
N GLU A 92 0.21 11.54 -11.47
CA GLU A 92 -1.23 11.40 -11.73
C GLU A 92 -2.05 11.52 -10.44
N ARG A 93 -1.59 10.87 -9.37
CA ARG A 93 -2.25 10.90 -8.07
C ARG A 93 -2.19 12.29 -7.42
N SER A 94 -1.03 12.94 -7.46
CA SER A 94 -0.86 14.29 -6.91
C SER A 94 -1.64 15.33 -7.70
N ALA A 95 -1.75 15.19 -9.02
CA ALA A 95 -2.61 16.04 -9.85
C ALA A 95 -4.08 15.91 -9.46
N THR A 96 -4.56 14.68 -9.23
CA THR A 96 -5.91 14.43 -8.74
C THR A 96 -6.13 15.05 -7.36
N LEU A 97 -5.17 14.90 -6.44
CA LEU A 97 -5.27 15.49 -5.11
C LEU A 97 -5.38 17.01 -5.17
N ARG A 98 -4.55 17.68 -5.97
CA ARG A 98 -4.62 19.14 -6.21
C ARG A 98 -5.98 19.55 -6.79
N GLN A 99 -6.51 18.80 -7.75
CA GLN A 99 -7.80 19.09 -8.37
C GLN A 99 -8.95 19.00 -7.37
N VAL A 100 -8.99 17.99 -6.51
CA VAL A 100 -10.08 17.83 -5.54
C VAL A 100 -9.98 18.79 -4.36
N MET A 101 -8.76 19.14 -3.95
CA MET A 101 -8.53 20.14 -2.89
C MET A 101 -8.68 21.56 -3.38
N LYS A 102 -8.57 21.81 -4.70
CA LYS A 102 -8.62 23.14 -5.34
C LYS A 102 -7.60 24.14 -4.77
N LYS A 103 -6.51 23.64 -4.19
CA LYS A 103 -5.42 24.42 -3.59
C LYS A 103 -4.09 23.74 -3.86
N PRO A 104 -2.97 24.44 -3.80
CA PRO A 104 -1.66 23.82 -3.77
C PRO A 104 -1.56 22.85 -2.59
N ILE A 105 -0.92 21.71 -2.80
CA ILE A 105 -0.71 20.73 -1.74
C ILE A 105 0.59 21.09 -1.00
N THR A 106 0.50 22.10 -0.15
CA THR A 106 1.54 22.58 0.75
C THR A 106 1.05 22.51 2.19
N ARG A 107 1.98 22.49 3.15
CA ARG A 107 1.64 22.48 4.58
C ARG A 107 0.77 23.68 4.95
N SER A 108 1.15 24.88 4.50
CA SER A 108 0.43 26.11 4.79
C SER A 108 -0.98 26.12 4.16
N SER A 109 -1.09 25.67 2.90
CA SER A 109 -2.41 25.63 2.22
C SER A 109 -3.36 24.66 2.92
N LEU A 110 -2.89 23.50 3.36
CA LEU A 110 -3.77 22.54 4.03
C LEU A 110 -4.05 22.93 5.47
N ALA A 111 -3.11 23.56 6.18
CA ALA A 111 -3.31 24.06 7.53
C ALA A 111 -4.36 25.19 7.58
N ALA A 112 -4.52 25.94 6.49
CA ALA A 112 -5.54 27.01 6.34
C ALA A 112 -6.94 26.49 5.95
N MET A 113 -7.09 25.18 5.72
CA MET A 113 -8.40 24.58 5.41
C MET A 113 -9.13 24.16 6.68
N SER A 114 -10.46 24.25 6.66
CA SER A 114 -11.26 23.65 7.73
C SER A 114 -11.21 22.13 7.69
N GLN A 115 -11.56 21.51 8.82
CA GLN A 115 -11.64 20.03 8.92
C GLN A 115 -12.66 19.47 7.91
N GLU A 116 -13.77 20.16 7.69
CA GLU A 116 -14.81 19.79 6.74
C GLU A 116 -14.31 19.86 5.29
N GLU A 117 -13.57 20.90 4.93
CA GLU A 117 -12.95 21.03 3.61
C GLU A 117 -11.93 19.92 3.33
N LEU A 118 -11.07 19.64 4.31
CA LEU A 118 -10.09 18.55 4.23
C LEU A 118 -10.78 17.20 4.07
N ALA A 119 -11.79 16.91 4.89
CA ALA A 119 -12.55 15.66 4.85
C ALA A 119 -13.29 15.49 3.52
N ALA A 120 -13.93 16.55 3.01
CA ALA A 120 -14.65 16.53 1.73
C ALA A 120 -13.71 16.32 0.54
N GLY A 121 -12.55 16.97 0.54
CA GLY A 121 -11.52 16.79 -0.48
C GLY A 121 -10.94 15.38 -0.45
N TYR A 122 -10.63 14.88 0.74
CA TYR A 122 -10.14 13.51 0.94
C TYR A 122 -11.16 12.46 0.50
N ALA A 123 -12.44 12.63 0.84
CA ALA A 123 -13.51 11.73 0.40
C ALA A 123 -13.64 11.67 -1.13
N LYS A 124 -13.47 12.81 -1.82
CA LYS A 124 -13.45 12.87 -3.30
C LYS A 124 -12.23 12.13 -3.88
N PHE A 125 -11.05 12.31 -3.29
CA PHE A 125 -9.84 11.61 -3.69
C PHE A 125 -10.00 10.09 -3.53
N ARG A 126 -10.57 9.63 -2.39
CA ARG A 126 -10.84 8.23 -2.08
C ARG A 126 -11.81 7.54 -3.06
N LYS A 127 -12.66 8.28 -3.75
CA LYS A 127 -13.52 7.72 -4.82
C LYS A 127 -12.71 7.22 -6.02
N LYS A 128 -11.57 7.84 -6.31
CA LYS A 128 -10.67 7.43 -7.40
C LYS A 128 -9.59 6.47 -6.91
N TYR A 129 -9.02 6.74 -5.75
CA TYR A 129 -7.93 5.96 -5.16
C TYR A 129 -8.35 5.43 -3.80
N SER A 130 -8.70 4.15 -3.75
CA SER A 130 -9.22 3.51 -2.52
C SER A 130 -8.14 3.26 -1.45
N LEU A 131 -6.87 3.23 -1.82
CA LEU A 131 -5.76 2.98 -0.90
C LEU A 131 -5.22 4.30 -0.32
N ASP A 132 -4.97 4.32 0.99
CA ASP A 132 -4.39 5.50 1.67
C ASP A 132 -2.97 5.82 1.17
N MET A 133 -2.19 4.79 0.84
CA MET A 133 -0.86 4.97 0.25
C MET A 133 -0.87 5.69 -1.11
N ALA A 134 -2.03 5.86 -1.73
CA ALA A 134 -2.15 6.69 -2.92
C ALA A 134 -1.90 8.19 -2.67
N LEU A 135 -1.95 8.66 -1.43
CA LEU A 135 -1.58 10.04 -1.06
C LEU A 135 -0.08 10.30 -1.12
N GLY A 136 0.71 9.27 -0.94
CA GLY A 136 2.14 9.40 -0.68
C GLY A 136 2.99 8.42 -1.44
N PRO A 137 3.79 7.59 -0.75
CA PRO A 137 4.94 6.99 -1.38
C PRO A 137 4.69 6.51 -2.80
N THR A 138 5.62 6.82 -3.70
CA THR A 138 5.60 6.29 -5.07
C THR A 138 5.50 4.76 -5.03
N PRO A 139 5.11 4.09 -6.12
CA PRO A 139 5.17 2.65 -6.20
C PRO A 139 6.51 2.13 -5.69
N LEU A 140 6.47 1.07 -4.90
CA LEU A 140 7.66 0.49 -4.31
C LEU A 140 8.60 -0.03 -5.41
N GLU A 141 9.83 0.44 -5.41
CA GLU A 141 10.91 -0.12 -6.22
C GLU A 141 11.54 -1.29 -5.46
N CYS A 142 11.09 -2.50 -5.74
CA CYS A 142 11.45 -3.69 -4.97
C CYS A 142 12.97 -3.98 -4.97
N GLY A 143 13.69 -3.63 -6.03
CA GLY A 143 15.15 -3.73 -6.10
C GLY A 143 15.92 -2.77 -5.19
N GLN A 144 15.24 -1.77 -4.63
CA GLN A 144 15.81 -0.81 -3.68
C GLN A 144 15.62 -1.22 -2.22
N LEU A 145 15.10 -2.40 -1.95
CA LEU A 145 15.01 -2.92 -0.58
C LEU A 145 16.40 -3.25 -0.03
N ALA A 146 16.57 -3.15 1.27
CA ALA A 146 17.75 -3.62 1.98
C ALA A 146 17.78 -5.16 2.01
N ASP A 147 18.94 -5.71 2.22
CA ASP A 147 19.14 -7.16 2.44
C ASP A 147 18.67 -7.54 3.84
N VAL A 148 17.37 -7.70 3.99
CA VAL A 148 16.70 -8.04 5.25
C VAL A 148 15.79 -9.23 5.00
N PRO A 149 15.85 -10.29 5.82
CA PRO A 149 14.94 -11.42 5.76
C PRO A 149 13.47 -10.95 5.84
N LEU A 150 12.67 -11.31 4.84
CA LEU A 150 11.33 -10.80 4.65
C LEU A 150 10.32 -11.93 4.44
N ILE A 151 9.30 -11.99 5.28
CA ILE A 151 8.12 -12.83 5.07
C ILE A 151 7.02 -12.01 4.41
N LEU A 152 6.51 -12.51 3.29
CA LEU A 152 5.39 -11.95 2.56
C LEU A 152 4.20 -12.89 2.64
N ALA A 153 3.04 -12.37 2.98
CA ALA A 153 1.82 -13.16 2.98
C ALA A 153 0.66 -12.38 2.33
N SER A 154 -0.24 -13.12 1.72
CA SER A 154 -1.54 -12.64 1.28
C SER A 154 -2.60 -13.70 1.57
N THR A 155 -3.84 -13.26 1.78
CA THR A 155 -4.93 -14.22 1.95
C THR A 155 -5.42 -14.73 0.59
N ARG A 156 -6.03 -15.93 0.59
CA ARG A 156 -6.66 -16.48 -0.62
C ARG A 156 -7.81 -15.61 -1.11
N ASP A 157 -8.57 -15.03 -0.19
CA ASP A 157 -9.86 -14.39 -0.46
C ASP A 157 -9.81 -12.86 -0.24
N GLU A 158 -8.73 -12.21 -0.68
CA GLU A 158 -8.59 -10.75 -0.63
C GLU A 158 -9.76 -10.04 -1.34
N PHE A 159 -10.40 -9.08 -0.65
CA PHE A 159 -11.51 -8.26 -1.17
C PHE A 159 -12.79 -9.01 -1.59
N TYR A 160 -12.96 -10.28 -1.25
CA TYR A 160 -14.15 -11.05 -1.62
C TYR A 160 -15.42 -10.59 -0.89
N ASN A 161 -15.27 -9.96 0.27
CA ASN A 161 -16.39 -9.46 1.08
C ASN A 161 -16.86 -8.06 0.68
N ILE A 162 -16.27 -7.43 -0.33
CA ILE A 162 -16.68 -6.10 -0.78
C ILE A 162 -18.02 -6.23 -1.54
N PRO A 163 -19.06 -5.48 -1.15
CA PRO A 163 -20.38 -5.59 -1.81
C PRO A 163 -20.33 -5.34 -3.32
N ALA A 164 -19.47 -4.43 -3.78
CA ALA A 164 -19.31 -4.13 -5.20
C ALA A 164 -18.74 -5.33 -5.99
N THR A 165 -17.74 -6.04 -5.44
CA THR A 165 -17.20 -7.24 -6.08
C THR A 165 -18.22 -8.36 -6.12
N GLN A 166 -18.93 -8.59 -5.01
CA GLN A 166 -19.97 -9.61 -4.93
C GLN A 166 -21.13 -9.36 -5.92
N LYS A 167 -21.50 -8.08 -6.12
CA LYS A 167 -22.53 -7.73 -7.13
C LYS A 167 -22.11 -8.13 -8.53
N VAL A 168 -20.86 -7.91 -8.90
CA VAL A 168 -20.30 -8.32 -10.20
C VAL A 168 -20.21 -9.83 -10.30
N ASP A 169 -19.73 -10.51 -9.26
CA ASP A 169 -19.56 -11.97 -9.23
C ASP A 169 -20.89 -12.72 -9.41
N ARG A 170 -22.00 -12.16 -8.91
CA ARG A 170 -23.36 -12.71 -9.08
C ARG A 170 -23.99 -12.37 -10.44
N SER A 171 -23.39 -11.48 -11.22
CA SER A 171 -23.93 -11.06 -12.51
C SER A 171 -23.78 -12.17 -13.58
N PRO A 172 -24.82 -12.44 -14.40
CA PRO A 172 -24.68 -13.32 -15.55
C PRO A 172 -23.71 -12.79 -16.60
N PHE A 173 -23.48 -11.48 -16.63
CA PHE A 173 -22.55 -10.79 -17.53
C PHE A 173 -21.16 -10.58 -16.94
N ARG A 174 -20.83 -11.25 -15.82
CA ARG A 174 -19.58 -11.03 -15.10
C ARG A 174 -18.32 -11.12 -15.97
N ALA A 175 -18.24 -12.10 -16.90
CA ALA A 175 -17.08 -12.24 -17.78
C ALA A 175 -16.85 -11.01 -18.67
N LEU A 176 -17.93 -10.43 -19.20
CA LEU A 176 -17.89 -9.21 -20.01
C LEU A 176 -17.49 -8.01 -19.17
N ILE A 177 -18.08 -7.87 -17.98
CA ILE A 177 -17.75 -6.80 -17.02
C ILE A 177 -16.27 -6.87 -16.64
N LEU A 178 -15.78 -8.06 -16.29
CA LEU A 178 -14.37 -8.28 -15.92
C LEU A 178 -13.44 -7.96 -17.09
N ARG A 179 -13.75 -8.40 -18.30
CA ARG A 179 -12.95 -8.10 -19.49
C ARG A 179 -12.84 -6.60 -19.74
N TYR A 180 -13.95 -5.87 -19.57
CA TYR A 180 -13.98 -4.41 -19.72
C TYR A 180 -13.24 -3.69 -18.58
N ALA A 181 -13.31 -4.21 -17.37
CA ALA A 181 -12.64 -3.65 -16.19
C ALA A 181 -11.13 -3.97 -16.14
N ALA A 182 -10.68 -5.08 -16.74
CA ALA A 182 -9.32 -5.59 -16.64
C ALA A 182 -8.20 -4.56 -16.88
N PRO A 183 -8.28 -3.65 -17.89
CA PRO A 183 -7.25 -2.63 -18.07
C PRO A 183 -7.12 -1.69 -16.87
N ARG A 184 -8.23 -1.38 -16.18
CA ARG A 184 -8.22 -0.54 -14.95
C ARG A 184 -7.50 -1.23 -13.79
N PHE A 185 -7.45 -2.57 -13.81
CA PHE A 185 -6.70 -3.39 -12.86
C PHE A 185 -5.28 -3.72 -13.37
N GLY A 186 -4.84 -3.09 -14.48
CA GLY A 186 -3.50 -3.22 -15.04
C GLY A 186 -3.23 -4.51 -15.79
N PHE A 187 -4.27 -5.19 -16.25
CA PHE A 187 -4.09 -6.30 -17.15
C PHE A 187 -3.80 -5.80 -18.58
N PRO A 188 -2.75 -6.31 -19.24
CA PRO A 188 -2.54 -6.01 -20.64
C PRO A 188 -3.68 -6.59 -21.50
N ARG A 189 -3.88 -6.05 -22.71
CA ARG A 189 -5.00 -6.45 -23.58
C ARG A 189 -5.11 -7.95 -23.80
N ASN A 190 -3.98 -8.64 -23.89
CA ASN A 190 -3.89 -10.09 -24.07
C ASN A 190 -3.78 -10.90 -22.75
N GLY A 191 -3.64 -10.22 -21.62
CA GLY A 191 -3.45 -10.88 -20.32
C GLY A 191 -4.74 -11.33 -19.63
N PHE A 192 -5.88 -10.75 -20.03
CA PHE A 192 -7.17 -11.09 -19.38
C PHE A 192 -7.60 -12.55 -19.61
N THR A 193 -7.54 -13.03 -20.83
CA THR A 193 -8.04 -14.38 -21.16
C THR A 193 -7.30 -15.49 -20.42
N PRO A 194 -5.95 -15.56 -20.44
CA PRO A 194 -5.24 -16.59 -19.68
C PRO A 194 -5.45 -16.45 -18.17
N TRP A 195 -5.45 -15.21 -17.64
CA TRP A 195 -5.77 -15.00 -16.24
C TRP A 195 -7.18 -15.50 -15.88
N TYR A 196 -8.19 -15.18 -16.71
CA TYR A 196 -9.58 -15.56 -16.44
C TYR A 196 -9.78 -17.08 -16.46
N GLN A 197 -9.08 -17.80 -17.34
CA GLN A 197 -9.08 -19.27 -17.34
C GLN A 197 -8.53 -19.84 -16.03
N VAL A 198 -7.40 -19.32 -15.54
CA VAL A 198 -6.85 -19.71 -14.25
C VAL A 198 -7.80 -19.35 -13.11
N ALA A 199 -8.35 -18.13 -13.11
CA ALA A 199 -9.29 -17.68 -12.09
C ALA A 199 -10.54 -18.57 -12.01
N GLN A 200 -11.08 -18.99 -13.17
CA GLN A 200 -12.22 -19.93 -13.23
C GLN A 200 -11.88 -21.32 -12.68
N HIS A 201 -10.64 -21.74 -12.82
CA HIS A 201 -10.20 -23.03 -12.30
C HIS A 201 -10.02 -22.99 -10.77
N MET A 202 -9.53 -21.86 -10.24
CA MET A 202 -9.28 -21.68 -8.80
C MET A 202 -10.51 -21.27 -8.00
N ASP A 203 -11.35 -20.39 -8.54
CA ASP A 203 -12.59 -19.92 -7.92
C ASP A 203 -13.59 -19.43 -8.97
N LYS A 204 -14.44 -20.34 -9.39
CA LYS A 204 -15.46 -20.08 -10.42
C LYS A 204 -16.49 -19.03 -9.99
N GLU A 205 -16.75 -18.90 -8.70
CA GLU A 205 -17.86 -18.09 -8.19
C GLU A 205 -17.47 -16.62 -7.97
N ARG A 206 -16.20 -16.35 -7.68
CA ARG A 206 -15.74 -15.02 -7.20
C ARG A 206 -14.60 -14.42 -8.02
N PRO A 207 -14.67 -14.44 -9.36
CA PRO A 207 -13.57 -13.96 -10.20
C PRO A 207 -13.31 -12.44 -10.09
N MET A 208 -14.30 -11.63 -9.73
CA MET A 208 -14.10 -10.19 -9.52
C MET A 208 -13.33 -9.93 -8.23
N GLY A 209 -13.71 -10.57 -7.13
CA GLY A 209 -12.95 -10.51 -5.87
C GLY A 209 -11.50 -10.92 -6.09
N ARG A 210 -11.29 -12.00 -6.87
CA ARG A 210 -9.95 -12.46 -7.25
C ARG A 210 -9.18 -11.42 -8.08
N MET A 211 -9.82 -10.82 -9.10
CA MET A 211 -9.19 -9.80 -9.93
C MET A 211 -8.67 -8.63 -9.08
N VAL A 212 -9.48 -8.16 -8.14
CA VAL A 212 -9.11 -7.09 -7.21
C VAL A 212 -7.93 -7.53 -6.34
N GLY A 213 -8.02 -8.71 -5.72
CA GLY A 213 -6.96 -9.24 -4.85
C GLY A 213 -5.64 -9.48 -5.58
N ASP A 214 -5.67 -10.09 -6.78
CA ASP A 214 -4.49 -10.31 -7.60
C ASP A 214 -3.83 -8.98 -8.00
N SER A 215 -4.66 -8.00 -8.33
CA SER A 215 -4.18 -6.73 -8.86
C SER A 215 -3.64 -5.78 -7.81
N ILE A 216 -4.24 -5.75 -6.61
CA ILE A 216 -3.91 -4.77 -5.56
C ILE A 216 -2.91 -5.35 -4.55
N ILE A 217 -3.01 -6.65 -4.23
CA ILE A 217 -2.21 -7.28 -3.17
C ILE A 217 -1.21 -8.28 -3.73
N ARG A 218 -1.67 -9.40 -4.33
CA ARG A 218 -0.80 -10.54 -4.67
C ARG A 218 0.29 -10.19 -5.67
N ARG A 219 0.01 -9.28 -6.58
CA ARG A 219 1.01 -8.76 -7.51
C ARG A 219 2.22 -8.17 -6.76
N TRP A 220 1.97 -7.39 -5.71
CA TRP A 220 3.06 -6.77 -4.96
C TRP A 220 3.86 -7.78 -4.15
N ALA A 221 3.17 -8.75 -3.53
CA ALA A 221 3.86 -9.83 -2.84
C ALA A 221 4.76 -10.62 -3.80
N ALA A 222 4.26 -10.96 -4.99
CA ALA A 222 5.05 -11.64 -6.02
C ALA A 222 6.24 -10.79 -6.50
N GLU A 223 6.00 -9.50 -6.80
CA GLU A 223 7.03 -8.60 -7.30
C GLU A 223 8.15 -8.37 -6.26
N VAL A 224 7.80 -8.26 -4.98
CA VAL A 224 8.79 -8.17 -3.91
C VAL A 224 9.56 -9.48 -3.78
N ALA A 225 8.87 -10.63 -3.80
CA ALA A 225 9.52 -11.93 -3.70
C ALA A 225 10.53 -12.21 -4.84
N GLU A 226 10.22 -11.71 -6.05
CA GLU A 226 11.10 -11.89 -7.21
C GLU A 226 12.29 -10.92 -7.25
N LYS A 227 12.16 -9.73 -6.68
CA LYS A 227 13.12 -8.63 -6.89
C LYS A 227 13.83 -8.14 -5.63
N ALA A 228 13.35 -8.51 -4.43
CA ALA A 228 14.03 -8.13 -3.20
C ALA A 228 15.42 -8.77 -3.13
N PRO A 229 16.45 -8.02 -2.69
CA PRO A 229 17.81 -8.57 -2.60
C PRO A 229 18.01 -9.53 -1.43
N GLY A 230 17.18 -9.44 -0.38
CA GLY A 230 17.21 -10.32 0.78
C GLY A 230 16.41 -11.61 0.59
N GLU A 231 16.61 -12.56 1.49
CA GLU A 231 15.81 -13.80 1.50
C GLU A 231 14.32 -13.48 1.71
N THR A 232 13.47 -14.02 0.85
CA THR A 232 12.01 -13.83 0.91
C THR A 232 11.28 -15.17 0.97
N TRP A 233 10.25 -15.23 1.83
CA TRP A 233 9.35 -16.38 2.00
C TRP A 233 7.89 -16.00 1.88
#